data_ee5a38ed0b3b80f35a144149bc607d1d
#
_entry.id   ee5a38ed0b3b80f35a144149bc607d1d
#
_cell.length_a   1.000
_cell.length_b   1.000
_cell.length_c   1.000
_cell.angle_alpha   90.00
_cell.angle_beta   90.00
_cell.angle_gamma   90.00
#
_symmetry.space_group_name_H-M   'P 1'
#
loop_
_entity.id
_entity.type
_entity.pdbx_description
1 polymer ?
#
loop_
_entity_poly.entity_id
_entity_poly.type
_entity_poly.pdbx_seq_one_letter_code
_entity_poly.pdbx_strand_id
1 'polypeptide(L)'
;MNLLYRDYPQGALTSLHCHEGPQFCYLHRGGGVISSEGTGVLLVAGQLCLIPAGLAHEFRVLRHSQLSLVYLDDLDGGGELTIRQVSPLLVGLFDRLADMAEPGLRDAYLTVLAAELRQTPAATGFMLSAGLDVRLLRVLEQVCRHPSIEYGLAELAAGSGASVRTLNRLFSQQLGCSFRQWRQQVVMGRARQLQQQGQPLSRIALELGYGDFSAFSHAFNRCLREPAGP
;
A
#
# COMPACT_ATOMS: atom_id res chain seq x y z
N MET A 1 2.79 -9.73 21.31
CA MET A 1 2.73 -9.46 19.85
C MET A 1 1.96 -10.55 19.14
N ASN A 2 1.10 -10.21 18.18
CA ASN A 2 0.35 -11.14 17.33
C ASN A 2 0.56 -10.77 15.85
N LEU A 3 0.76 -11.78 14.98
CA LEU A 3 0.88 -11.60 13.51
C LEU A 3 -0.21 -12.43 12.82
N LEU A 4 -1.06 -11.77 12.07
CA LEU A 4 -2.14 -12.36 11.30
C LEU A 4 -1.95 -12.09 9.81
N TYR A 5 -2.15 -13.13 8.99
CA TYR A 5 -2.26 -12.98 7.54
C TYR A 5 -3.73 -12.88 7.16
N ARG A 6 -4.01 -11.93 6.26
CA ARG A 6 -5.36 -11.70 5.73
C ARG A 6 -5.33 -11.66 4.23
N ASP A 7 -6.32 -12.34 3.64
CA ASP A 7 -6.59 -12.33 2.21
C ASP A 7 -8.00 -11.76 2.02
N TYR A 8 -8.10 -10.63 1.34
CA TYR A 8 -9.36 -9.93 1.13
C TYR A 8 -9.70 -9.83 -0.34
N PRO A 9 -10.89 -10.28 -0.76
CA PRO A 9 -11.35 -10.10 -2.14
C PRO A 9 -11.55 -8.61 -2.45
N GLN A 10 -11.48 -8.27 -3.73
CA GLN A 10 -11.80 -6.91 -4.20
C GLN A 10 -13.21 -6.51 -3.76
N GLY A 11 -13.38 -5.27 -3.35
CA GLY A 11 -14.64 -4.71 -2.88
C GLY A 11 -14.99 -5.05 -1.43
N ALA A 12 -14.18 -5.87 -0.75
CA ALA A 12 -14.38 -6.10 0.67
C ALA A 12 -14.24 -4.79 1.47
N LEU A 13 -15.02 -4.67 2.52
CA LEU A 13 -15.01 -3.59 3.48
C LEU A 13 -15.04 -4.21 4.88
N THR A 14 -14.05 -3.89 5.71
CA THR A 14 -14.14 -4.25 7.12
C THR A 14 -15.13 -3.33 7.82
N SER A 15 -15.81 -3.84 8.85
CA SER A 15 -16.60 -2.97 9.72
C SER A 15 -15.70 -1.96 10.44
N LEU A 16 -16.26 -0.81 10.80
CA LEU A 16 -15.57 0.16 11.65
C LEU A 16 -15.24 -0.50 13.00
N HIS A 17 -13.97 -0.48 13.40
CA HIS A 17 -13.47 -1.11 14.63
C HIS A 17 -12.21 -0.41 15.13
N CYS A 18 -11.78 -0.72 16.34
CA CYS A 18 -10.52 -0.27 16.93
C CYS A 18 -9.83 -1.43 17.65
N HIS A 19 -8.57 -1.25 18.02
CA HIS A 19 -7.75 -2.21 18.75
C HIS A 19 -7.23 -1.59 20.03
N GLU A 20 -7.01 -2.41 21.07
CA GLU A 20 -6.42 -1.97 22.34
C GLU A 20 -4.94 -1.55 22.18
N GLY A 21 -4.20 -2.25 21.31
CA GLY A 21 -2.81 -1.93 20.97
C GLY A 21 -2.67 -1.39 19.54
N PRO A 22 -1.55 -0.74 19.22
CA PRO A 22 -1.24 -0.29 17.88
C PRO A 22 -1.09 -1.47 16.91
N GLN A 23 -1.53 -1.26 15.67
CA GLN A 23 -1.49 -2.24 14.60
C GLN A 23 -0.61 -1.74 13.46
N PHE A 24 0.34 -2.57 13.01
CA PHE A 24 1.01 -2.39 11.73
C PHE A 24 0.30 -3.20 10.66
N CYS A 25 -0.04 -2.53 9.56
CA CYS A 25 -0.67 -3.13 8.39
C CYS A 25 0.32 -3.08 7.22
N TYR A 26 0.94 -4.20 6.88
CA TYR A 26 1.81 -4.32 5.69
C TYR A 26 1.05 -4.94 4.54
N LEU A 27 1.01 -4.23 3.41
CA LEU A 27 0.33 -4.70 2.21
C LEU A 27 1.31 -5.40 1.27
N HIS A 28 1.26 -6.74 1.23
CA HIS A 28 2.09 -7.54 0.32
C HIS A 28 1.71 -7.33 -1.14
N ARG A 29 0.41 -7.35 -1.43
CA ARG A 29 -0.14 -7.14 -2.78
C ARG A 29 -1.54 -6.55 -2.71
N GLY A 30 -1.95 -5.93 -3.83
CA GLY A 30 -3.25 -5.31 -3.93
C GLY A 30 -3.21 -3.81 -3.73
N GLY A 31 -4.28 -3.27 -3.17
CA GLY A 31 -4.45 -1.86 -2.85
C GLY A 31 -5.73 -1.64 -2.07
N GLY A 32 -5.72 -0.70 -1.16
CA GLY A 32 -6.89 -0.39 -0.37
C GLY A 32 -6.79 0.94 0.36
N VAL A 33 -7.87 1.34 0.98
CA VAL A 33 -7.96 2.57 1.76
C VAL A 33 -8.26 2.21 3.20
N ILE A 34 -7.39 2.65 4.11
CA ILE A 34 -7.69 2.67 5.55
C ILE A 34 -8.31 4.04 5.83
N SER A 35 -9.53 4.06 6.33
CA SER A 35 -10.26 5.29 6.69
C SER A 35 -10.49 5.35 8.18
N SER A 36 -10.30 6.53 8.75
CA SER A 36 -10.65 6.89 10.11
C SER A 36 -11.42 8.21 10.09
N GLU A 37 -11.94 8.68 11.22
CA GLU A 37 -12.71 9.91 11.31
C GLU A 37 -11.94 11.11 10.75
N GLY A 38 -12.40 11.65 9.60
CA GLY A 38 -11.82 12.82 8.94
C GLY A 38 -10.48 12.61 8.22
N THR A 39 -9.87 11.43 8.32
CA THR A 39 -8.58 11.11 7.69
C THR A 39 -8.56 9.72 7.07
N GLY A 40 -7.52 9.43 6.29
CA GLY A 40 -7.32 8.09 5.75
C GLY A 40 -5.96 7.93 5.09
N VAL A 41 -5.67 6.71 4.69
CA VAL A 41 -4.45 6.36 3.95
C VAL A 41 -4.81 5.48 2.77
N LEU A 42 -4.39 5.87 1.57
CA LEU A 42 -4.41 4.97 0.42
C LEU A 42 -3.14 4.12 0.44
N LEU A 43 -3.32 2.84 0.71
CA LEU A 43 -2.24 1.86 0.80
C LEU A 43 -2.04 1.16 -0.53
N VAL A 44 -0.80 1.09 -1.00
CA VAL A 44 -0.39 0.31 -2.19
C VAL A 44 0.61 -0.77 -1.79
N ALA A 45 0.78 -1.79 -2.65
CA ALA A 45 1.67 -2.91 -2.37
C ALA A 45 3.10 -2.47 -1.99
N GLY A 46 3.65 -3.07 -0.93
CA GLY A 46 4.96 -2.75 -0.37
C GLY A 46 4.94 -1.63 0.67
N GLN A 47 3.78 -1.08 1.01
CA GLN A 47 3.65 -0.06 2.05
C GLN A 47 3.26 -0.65 3.41
N LEU A 48 3.68 0.04 4.45
CA LEU A 48 3.41 -0.26 5.86
C LEU A 48 2.70 0.92 6.50
N CYS A 49 1.51 0.71 7.04
CA CYS A 49 0.76 1.69 7.80
C CYS A 49 0.75 1.32 9.28
N LEU A 50 1.01 2.28 10.15
CA LEU A 50 0.77 2.18 11.58
C LEU A 50 -0.60 2.79 11.89
N ILE A 51 -1.45 2.01 12.53
CA ILE A 51 -2.76 2.38 13.06
C ILE A 51 -2.63 2.47 14.58
N PRO A 52 -2.83 3.66 15.17
CA PRO A 52 -2.73 3.84 16.62
C PRO A 52 -3.73 3.00 17.41
N ALA A 53 -3.39 2.72 18.66
CA ALA A 53 -4.32 2.12 19.62
C ALA A 53 -5.57 3.00 19.77
N GLY A 54 -6.75 2.36 19.87
CA GLY A 54 -8.03 3.05 20.07
C GLY A 54 -8.57 3.82 18.86
N LEU A 55 -7.80 3.97 17.79
CA LEU A 55 -8.26 4.68 16.58
C LEU A 55 -9.29 3.83 15.82
N ALA A 56 -10.55 4.32 15.78
CA ALA A 56 -11.59 3.67 15.01
C ALA A 56 -11.30 3.79 13.51
N HIS A 57 -11.28 2.67 12.80
CA HIS A 57 -10.93 2.62 11.38
C HIS A 57 -11.65 1.51 10.64
N GLU A 58 -11.71 1.64 9.32
CA GLU A 58 -12.17 0.62 8.37
C GLU A 58 -11.15 0.45 7.25
N PHE A 59 -11.16 -0.71 6.59
CA PHE A 59 -10.34 -0.97 5.40
C PHE A 59 -11.22 -1.32 4.22
N ARG A 60 -11.13 -0.50 3.16
CA ARG A 60 -11.79 -0.73 1.86
C ARG A 60 -10.81 -1.29 0.86
N VAL A 61 -11.09 -2.45 0.33
CA VAL A 61 -10.23 -3.18 -0.62
C VAL A 61 -10.54 -2.74 -2.06
N LEU A 62 -9.59 -2.05 -2.69
CA LEU A 62 -9.71 -1.58 -4.09
C LEU A 62 -9.37 -2.68 -5.10
N ARG A 63 -8.48 -3.58 -4.71
CA ARG A 63 -8.05 -4.75 -5.47
C ARG A 63 -7.81 -5.90 -4.50
N HIS A 64 -7.99 -7.17 -4.94
CA HIS A 64 -7.65 -8.34 -4.14
C HIS A 64 -6.32 -8.15 -3.41
N SER A 65 -6.34 -8.19 -2.09
CA SER A 65 -5.26 -7.74 -1.23
C SER A 65 -4.84 -8.79 -0.23
N GLN A 66 -3.52 -8.93 -0.05
CA GLN A 66 -2.93 -9.75 1.01
C GLN A 66 -2.15 -8.86 1.96
N LEU A 67 -2.43 -9.02 3.24
CA LEU A 67 -1.87 -8.19 4.30
C LEU A 67 -1.29 -9.03 5.43
N SER A 68 -0.20 -8.50 6.02
CA SER A 68 0.23 -8.88 7.36
C SER A 68 -0.22 -7.82 8.34
N LEU A 69 -0.95 -8.24 9.37
CA LEU A 69 -1.41 -7.39 10.46
C LEU A 69 -0.60 -7.78 11.72
N VAL A 70 0.20 -6.85 12.24
CA VAL A 70 1.03 -7.06 13.43
C VAL A 70 0.52 -6.17 14.55
N TYR A 71 0.16 -6.78 15.67
CA TYR A 71 -0.28 -6.08 16.88
C TYR A 71 0.90 -6.07 17.87
N LEU A 72 1.29 -4.89 18.34
CA LEU A 72 2.32 -4.71 19.35
C LEU A 72 1.70 -4.11 20.62
N ASP A 73 2.11 -4.61 21.77
CA ASP A 73 1.51 -4.19 23.04
C ASP A 73 2.22 -2.96 23.65
N ASP A 74 3.51 -2.75 23.34
CA ASP A 74 4.37 -1.75 23.99
C ASP A 74 4.87 -0.68 23.03
N LEU A 75 3.99 -0.12 22.20
CA LEU A 75 4.35 0.96 21.28
C LEU A 75 3.37 2.12 21.43
N ASP A 76 3.91 3.32 21.65
CA ASP A 76 3.12 4.55 21.46
C ASP A 76 2.94 4.78 19.95
N GLY A 77 1.75 4.50 19.46
CA GLY A 77 1.41 4.64 18.04
C GLY A 77 1.10 6.08 17.62
N GLY A 78 1.16 7.05 18.55
CA GLY A 78 0.64 8.40 18.28
C GLY A 78 -0.88 8.41 18.16
N GLY A 79 -1.45 9.50 17.66
CA GLY A 79 -2.91 9.69 17.51
C GLY A 79 -3.46 9.53 16.10
N GLU A 80 -2.61 9.39 15.08
CA GLU A 80 -2.99 9.43 13.68
C GLU A 80 -2.42 8.27 12.86
N LEU A 81 -3.10 7.92 11.77
CA LEU A 81 -2.58 6.97 10.76
C LEU A 81 -1.23 7.46 10.24
N THR A 82 -0.24 6.60 10.19
CA THR A 82 1.10 6.97 9.74
C THR A 82 1.68 5.92 8.80
N ILE A 83 2.16 6.34 7.62
CA ILE A 83 2.97 5.47 6.78
C ILE A 83 4.36 5.36 7.39
N ARG A 84 4.89 4.14 7.42
CA ARG A 84 6.20 3.82 7.97
C ARG A 84 7.14 3.35 6.87
N GLN A 85 8.42 3.66 7.01
CA GLN A 85 9.44 3.22 6.07
C GLN A 85 9.64 1.71 6.14
N VAL A 86 9.70 1.06 4.98
CA VAL A 86 9.92 -0.40 4.91
C VAL A 86 11.35 -0.65 4.45
N SER A 87 12.16 -1.28 5.30
CA SER A 87 13.51 -1.74 4.95
C SER A 87 13.47 -3.06 4.17
N PRO A 88 14.51 -3.40 3.40
CA PRO A 88 14.62 -4.73 2.77
C PRO A 88 14.55 -5.88 3.79
N LEU A 89 15.04 -5.67 5.00
CA LEU A 89 14.95 -6.65 6.08
C LEU A 89 13.50 -6.88 6.50
N LEU A 90 12.72 -5.81 6.68
CA LEU A 90 11.28 -5.95 7.00
C LEU A 90 10.52 -6.70 5.91
N VAL A 91 10.77 -6.42 4.63
CA VAL A 91 10.17 -7.18 3.53
C VAL A 91 10.51 -8.66 3.65
N GLY A 92 11.79 -8.99 3.83
CA GLY A 92 12.25 -10.38 3.98
C GLY A 92 11.65 -11.09 5.20
N LEU A 93 11.47 -10.37 6.32
CA LEU A 93 10.81 -10.91 7.51
C LEU A 93 9.33 -11.20 7.28
N PHE A 94 8.60 -10.28 6.65
CA PHE A 94 7.19 -10.48 6.33
C PHE A 94 7.00 -11.66 5.35
N ASP A 95 7.81 -11.72 4.29
CA ASP A 95 7.73 -12.79 3.31
C ASP A 95 8.08 -14.15 3.94
N ARG A 96 9.15 -14.20 4.75
CA ARG A 96 9.56 -15.45 5.41
C ARG A 96 8.54 -15.96 6.42
N LEU A 97 7.94 -15.06 7.20
CA LEU A 97 6.95 -15.41 8.22
C LEU A 97 5.61 -15.85 7.61
N ALA A 98 5.30 -15.44 6.37
CA ALA A 98 4.08 -15.85 5.68
C ALA A 98 3.98 -17.36 5.50
N ASP A 99 5.11 -18.01 5.15
CA ASP A 99 5.17 -19.44 4.80
C ASP A 99 5.79 -20.31 5.90
N MET A 100 6.14 -19.72 7.07
CA MET A 100 6.86 -20.43 8.12
C MET A 100 5.93 -21.21 9.03
N ALA A 101 6.09 -22.54 9.04
CA ALA A 101 5.31 -23.46 9.88
C ALA A 101 6.03 -23.89 11.17
N GLU A 102 7.37 -23.72 11.28
CA GLU A 102 8.19 -24.18 12.42
C GLU A 102 8.07 -23.23 13.63
N PRO A 103 7.44 -23.65 14.75
CA PRO A 103 7.07 -22.73 15.83
C PRO A 103 8.26 -22.04 16.51
N GLY A 104 9.31 -22.78 16.91
CA GLY A 104 10.44 -22.19 17.64
C GLY A 104 11.26 -21.19 16.82
N LEU A 105 11.45 -21.46 15.53
CA LEU A 105 12.12 -20.54 14.63
C LEU A 105 11.24 -19.32 14.34
N ARG A 106 9.92 -19.52 14.24
CA ARG A 106 8.95 -18.44 14.06
C ARG A 106 9.03 -17.39 15.17
N ASP A 107 9.15 -17.80 16.42
CA ASP A 107 9.23 -16.87 17.56
C ASP A 107 10.48 -15.99 17.51
N ALA A 108 11.62 -16.53 17.07
CA ALA A 108 12.83 -15.75 16.87
C ALA A 108 12.64 -14.68 15.78
N TYR A 109 12.04 -15.04 14.64
CA TYR A 109 11.72 -14.08 13.56
C TYR A 109 10.69 -13.02 14.00
N LEU A 110 9.69 -13.41 14.78
CA LEU A 110 8.71 -12.47 15.34
C LEU A 110 9.38 -11.46 16.28
N THR A 111 10.35 -11.91 17.08
CA THR A 111 11.11 -11.03 17.98
C THR A 111 11.89 -9.98 17.18
N VAL A 112 12.58 -10.40 16.10
CA VAL A 112 13.30 -9.49 15.22
C VAL A 112 12.33 -8.54 14.50
N LEU A 113 11.22 -9.06 13.96
CA LEU A 113 10.19 -8.24 13.31
C LEU A 113 9.67 -7.15 14.26
N ALA A 114 9.37 -7.48 15.51
CA ALA A 114 8.89 -6.52 16.49
C ALA A 114 9.95 -5.43 16.78
N ALA A 115 11.22 -5.80 16.90
CA ALA A 115 12.31 -4.85 17.12
C ALA A 115 12.46 -3.88 15.93
N GLU A 116 12.44 -4.40 14.71
CA GLU A 116 12.50 -3.59 13.50
C GLU A 116 11.29 -2.64 13.35
N LEU A 117 10.07 -3.14 13.59
CA LEU A 117 8.85 -2.33 13.50
C LEU A 117 8.86 -1.14 14.47
N ARG A 118 9.36 -1.33 15.70
CA ARG A 118 9.47 -0.24 16.69
C ARG A 118 10.40 0.88 16.25
N GLN A 119 11.39 0.58 15.42
CA GLN A 119 12.40 1.53 14.96
C GLN A 119 12.08 2.14 13.59
N THR A 120 10.98 1.72 12.92
CA THR A 120 10.65 2.25 11.60
C THR A 120 10.37 3.75 11.68
N PRO A 121 11.07 4.60 10.90
CA PRO A 121 10.75 6.01 10.84
C PRO A 121 9.44 6.25 10.08
N ALA A 122 8.82 7.39 10.32
CA ALA A 122 7.71 7.85 9.50
C ALA A 122 8.17 8.06 8.05
N ALA A 123 7.27 7.78 7.11
CA ALA A 123 7.49 8.00 5.69
C ALA A 123 6.32 8.77 5.09
N THR A 124 6.55 9.36 3.93
CA THR A 124 5.47 9.98 3.16
C THR A 124 4.59 8.91 2.52
N GLY A 125 3.29 9.18 2.47
CA GLY A 125 2.30 8.29 1.87
C GLY A 125 1.10 9.09 1.34
N PHE A 126 0.16 8.40 0.74
CA PHE A 126 -1.05 9.03 0.22
C PHE A 126 -2.07 9.22 1.34
N MET A 127 -1.92 10.33 2.07
CA MET A 127 -2.83 10.70 3.15
C MET A 127 -4.10 11.33 2.58
N LEU A 128 -5.24 10.93 3.10
CA LEU A 128 -6.55 11.43 2.73
C LEU A 128 -7.03 12.42 3.79
N SER A 129 -7.35 13.65 3.38
CA SER A 129 -7.81 14.71 4.29
C SER A 129 -9.34 14.76 4.50
N ALA A 130 -10.08 13.93 3.76
CA ALA A 130 -11.53 13.79 3.84
C ALA A 130 -11.95 12.48 3.16
N GLY A 131 -13.22 12.11 3.25
CA GLY A 131 -13.76 10.97 2.51
C GLY A 131 -13.44 11.06 1.01
N LEU A 132 -13.13 9.93 0.38
CA LEU A 132 -12.81 9.88 -1.05
C LEU A 132 -14.02 10.26 -1.90
N ASP A 133 -13.82 11.21 -2.82
CA ASP A 133 -14.80 11.50 -3.88
C ASP A 133 -15.02 10.22 -4.72
N VAL A 134 -16.28 9.85 -4.93
CA VAL A 134 -16.64 8.62 -5.65
C VAL A 134 -16.05 8.54 -7.06
N ARG A 135 -15.82 9.68 -7.72
CA ARG A 135 -15.21 9.76 -9.06
C ARG A 135 -13.72 9.45 -9.00
N LEU A 136 -13.04 9.96 -7.96
CA LEU A 136 -11.65 9.61 -7.70
C LEU A 136 -11.53 8.13 -7.34
N LEU A 137 -12.40 7.62 -6.45
CA LEU A 137 -12.42 6.21 -6.05
C LEU A 137 -12.51 5.28 -7.28
N ARG A 138 -13.39 5.57 -8.26
CA ARG A 138 -13.49 4.80 -9.50
C ARG A 138 -12.17 4.74 -10.28
N VAL A 139 -11.45 5.86 -10.37
CA VAL A 139 -10.13 5.91 -11.01
C VAL A 139 -9.11 5.07 -10.25
N LEU A 140 -9.08 5.20 -8.92
CA LEU A 140 -8.18 4.41 -8.08
C LEU A 140 -8.44 2.90 -8.23
N GLU A 141 -9.70 2.49 -8.19
CA GLU A 141 -10.11 1.09 -8.37
C GLU A 141 -9.69 0.54 -9.74
N GLN A 142 -9.91 1.31 -10.81
CA GLN A 142 -9.56 0.89 -12.17
C GLN A 142 -8.06 0.67 -12.34
N VAL A 143 -7.24 1.62 -11.91
CA VAL A 143 -5.77 1.52 -12.02
C VAL A 143 -5.21 0.44 -11.06
N CYS A 144 -5.76 0.32 -9.85
CA CYS A 144 -5.35 -0.74 -8.94
C CYS A 144 -5.71 -2.14 -9.48
N ARG A 145 -6.81 -2.27 -10.19
CA ARG A 145 -7.24 -3.55 -10.80
C ARG A 145 -6.28 -4.03 -11.88
N HIS A 146 -5.86 -3.13 -12.74
CA HIS A 146 -4.95 -3.40 -13.87
C HIS A 146 -3.81 -2.38 -13.89
N PRO A 147 -2.78 -2.53 -13.02
CA PRO A 147 -1.67 -1.58 -12.96
C PRO A 147 -0.92 -1.52 -14.29
N SER A 148 -0.95 -0.36 -14.96
CA SER A 148 -0.21 -0.09 -16.19
C SER A 148 0.13 1.39 -16.30
N ILE A 149 1.28 1.71 -16.91
CA ILE A 149 1.64 3.10 -17.23
C ILE A 149 0.89 3.65 -18.45
N GLU A 150 0.24 2.80 -19.22
CA GLU A 150 -0.49 3.20 -20.45
C GLU A 150 -1.76 3.99 -20.13
N TYR A 151 -2.35 3.83 -18.93
CA TYR A 151 -3.56 4.59 -18.58
C TYR A 151 -3.33 6.08 -18.62
N GLY A 152 -4.01 6.75 -19.56
CA GLY A 152 -4.12 8.19 -19.63
C GLY A 152 -5.21 8.72 -18.71
N LEU A 153 -4.98 9.86 -18.04
CA LEU A 153 -6.02 10.46 -17.19
C LEU A 153 -7.27 10.87 -17.98
N ALA A 154 -7.14 11.17 -19.27
CA ALA A 154 -8.26 11.50 -20.13
C ALA A 154 -9.21 10.31 -20.36
N GLU A 155 -8.65 9.12 -20.56
CA GLU A 155 -9.39 7.87 -20.71
C GLU A 155 -10.13 7.51 -19.41
N LEU A 156 -9.43 7.58 -18.28
CA LEU A 156 -10.01 7.31 -16.96
C LEU A 156 -11.09 8.32 -16.58
N ALA A 157 -10.97 9.58 -17.02
CA ALA A 157 -11.96 10.62 -16.79
C ALA A 157 -13.30 10.29 -17.44
N ALA A 158 -13.28 9.77 -18.67
CA ALA A 158 -14.48 9.38 -19.40
C ALA A 158 -15.31 8.31 -18.63
N GLY A 159 -14.64 7.34 -18.02
CA GLY A 159 -15.29 6.28 -17.21
C GLY A 159 -15.67 6.70 -15.78
N SER A 160 -15.08 7.76 -15.25
CA SER A 160 -15.28 8.17 -13.86
C SER A 160 -16.45 9.12 -13.63
N GLY A 161 -16.94 9.78 -14.67
CA GLY A 161 -17.93 10.86 -14.57
C GLY A 161 -17.33 12.20 -14.13
N ALA A 162 -16.03 12.41 -14.36
CA ALA A 162 -15.31 13.65 -14.07
C ALA A 162 -14.49 14.13 -15.26
N SER A 163 -14.25 15.45 -15.36
CA SER A 163 -13.27 15.96 -16.30
C SER A 163 -11.84 15.73 -15.83
N VAL A 164 -10.86 15.74 -16.74
CA VAL A 164 -9.42 15.69 -16.42
C VAL A 164 -9.04 16.77 -15.40
N ARG A 165 -9.58 17.99 -15.56
CA ARG A 165 -9.37 19.10 -14.62
C ARG A 165 -9.89 18.75 -13.21
N THR A 166 -11.06 18.15 -13.14
CA THR A 166 -11.66 17.72 -11.86
C THR A 166 -10.80 16.64 -11.21
N LEU A 167 -10.37 15.63 -11.95
CA LEU A 167 -9.52 14.57 -11.42
C LEU A 167 -8.17 15.11 -10.94
N ASN A 168 -7.49 15.96 -11.70
CA ASN A 168 -6.23 16.57 -11.26
C ASN A 168 -6.40 17.32 -9.94
N ARG A 169 -7.50 18.08 -9.80
CA ARG A 169 -7.82 18.77 -8.55
C ARG A 169 -8.06 17.77 -7.39
N LEU A 170 -8.80 16.71 -7.65
CA LEU A 170 -9.07 15.67 -6.62
C LEU A 170 -7.79 14.94 -6.20
N PHE A 171 -6.93 14.56 -7.13
CA PHE A 171 -5.62 13.99 -6.81
C PHE A 171 -4.79 14.92 -5.91
N SER A 172 -4.68 16.19 -6.30
CA SER A 172 -3.94 17.17 -5.50
C SER A 172 -4.56 17.42 -4.13
N GLN A 173 -5.89 17.59 -4.05
CA GLN A 173 -6.56 17.93 -2.81
C GLN A 173 -6.73 16.75 -1.85
N GLN A 174 -7.04 15.55 -2.36
CA GLN A 174 -7.35 14.39 -1.52
C GLN A 174 -6.15 13.47 -1.29
N LEU A 175 -5.20 13.40 -2.23
CA LEU A 175 -4.03 12.52 -2.13
C LEU A 175 -2.69 13.28 -2.01
N GLY A 176 -2.70 14.61 -2.10
CA GLY A 176 -1.48 15.43 -2.03
C GLY A 176 -0.48 15.20 -3.17
N CYS A 177 -0.88 14.52 -4.25
CA CYS A 177 0.01 14.15 -5.34
C CYS A 177 -0.66 14.30 -6.71
N SER A 178 0.12 14.17 -7.79
CA SER A 178 -0.40 14.06 -9.14
C SER A 178 -0.83 12.62 -9.46
N PHE A 179 -1.76 12.47 -10.42
CA PHE A 179 -2.12 11.14 -10.96
C PHE A 179 -0.89 10.34 -11.42
N ARG A 180 0.07 11.01 -12.07
CA ARG A 180 1.29 10.37 -12.57
C ARG A 180 2.14 9.79 -11.43
N GLN A 181 2.33 10.55 -10.36
CA GLN A 181 3.09 10.09 -9.18
C GLN A 181 2.40 8.89 -8.53
N TRP A 182 1.10 9.00 -8.26
CA TRP A 182 0.33 7.92 -7.67
C TRP A 182 0.32 6.65 -8.57
N ARG A 183 0.02 6.78 -9.86
CA ARG A 183 0.05 5.65 -10.81
C ARG A 183 1.39 4.95 -10.82
N GLN A 184 2.50 5.72 -10.82
CA GLN A 184 3.85 5.18 -10.77
C GLN A 184 4.07 4.29 -9.54
N GLN A 185 3.58 4.69 -8.38
CA GLN A 185 3.67 3.90 -7.14
C GLN A 185 2.90 2.59 -7.25
N VAL A 186 1.66 2.63 -7.73
CA VAL A 186 0.83 1.43 -7.94
C VAL A 186 1.52 0.45 -8.89
N VAL A 187 2.04 0.95 -10.02
CA VAL A 187 2.73 0.14 -11.03
C VAL A 187 4.02 -0.46 -10.46
N MET A 188 4.82 0.30 -9.71
CA MET A 188 6.05 -0.19 -9.11
C MET A 188 5.79 -1.17 -7.96
N GLY A 189 4.72 -1.00 -7.19
CA GLY A 189 4.25 -1.99 -6.21
C GLY A 189 3.94 -3.33 -6.88
N ARG A 190 3.25 -3.29 -8.03
CA ARG A 190 2.99 -4.50 -8.82
C ARG A 190 4.27 -5.12 -9.40
N ALA A 191 5.21 -4.29 -9.86
CA ALA A 191 6.51 -4.75 -10.37
C ALA A 191 7.29 -5.54 -9.31
N ARG A 192 7.37 -5.02 -8.07
CA ARG A 192 8.02 -5.71 -6.95
C ARG A 192 7.38 -7.07 -6.67
N GLN A 193 6.06 -7.11 -6.64
CA GLN A 193 5.32 -8.35 -6.43
C GLN A 193 5.65 -9.41 -7.50
N LEU A 194 5.66 -9.03 -8.78
CA LEU A 194 5.96 -9.95 -9.88
C LEU A 194 7.41 -10.43 -9.83
N GLN A 195 8.35 -9.54 -9.43
CA GLN A 195 9.75 -9.91 -9.23
C GLN A 195 9.92 -10.92 -8.08
N GLN A 196 9.23 -10.74 -6.96
CA GLN A 196 9.21 -11.69 -5.85
C GLN A 196 8.65 -13.06 -6.25
N GLN A 197 7.74 -13.10 -7.23
CA GLN A 197 7.22 -14.32 -7.85
C GLN A 197 8.20 -14.94 -8.86
N GLY A 198 9.40 -14.41 -9.00
CA GLY A 198 10.45 -14.93 -9.89
C GLY A 198 10.26 -14.55 -11.36
N GLN A 199 9.38 -13.60 -11.69
CA GLN A 199 9.23 -13.18 -13.09
C GLN A 199 10.45 -12.36 -13.56
N PRO A 200 10.93 -12.58 -14.80
CA PRO A 200 12.00 -11.78 -15.39
C PRO A 200 11.58 -10.29 -15.52
N LEU A 201 12.49 -9.38 -15.20
CA LEU A 201 12.24 -7.93 -15.26
C LEU A 201 11.77 -7.44 -16.64
N SER A 202 12.28 -8.05 -17.72
CA SER A 202 11.85 -7.73 -19.09
C SER A 202 10.37 -8.06 -19.34
N ARG A 203 9.89 -9.19 -18.82
CA ARG A 203 8.49 -9.57 -18.90
C ARG A 203 7.61 -8.66 -18.05
N ILE A 204 8.07 -8.32 -16.84
CA ILE A 204 7.38 -7.39 -15.95
C ILE A 204 7.21 -6.02 -16.62
N ALA A 205 8.26 -5.51 -17.28
CA ALA A 205 8.19 -4.25 -18.01
C ALA A 205 7.06 -4.24 -19.06
N LEU A 206 6.99 -5.29 -19.86
CA LEU A 206 5.94 -5.45 -20.88
C LEU A 206 4.54 -5.56 -20.27
N GLU A 207 4.38 -6.39 -19.21
CA GLU A 207 3.08 -6.57 -18.52
C GLU A 207 2.56 -5.24 -17.95
N LEU A 208 3.46 -4.36 -17.52
CA LEU A 208 3.12 -3.06 -16.94
C LEU A 208 3.04 -1.91 -17.96
N GLY A 209 3.13 -2.23 -19.27
CA GLY A 209 2.94 -1.28 -20.35
C GLY A 209 4.18 -0.45 -20.71
N TYR A 210 5.39 -0.85 -20.28
CA TYR A 210 6.61 -0.16 -20.67
C TYR A 210 7.07 -0.62 -22.06
N GLY A 211 7.09 0.29 -23.03
CA GLY A 211 7.63 0.05 -24.37
C GLY A 211 9.16 0.00 -24.40
N ASP A 212 9.84 0.53 -23.37
CA ASP A 212 11.29 0.56 -23.24
C ASP A 212 11.71 0.01 -21.86
N PHE A 213 12.57 -1.03 -21.90
CA PHE A 213 13.10 -1.66 -20.69
C PHE A 213 14.00 -0.72 -19.88
N SER A 214 14.74 0.17 -20.53
CA SER A 214 15.61 1.12 -19.83
C SER A 214 14.78 2.09 -18.98
N ALA A 215 13.67 2.59 -19.52
CA ALA A 215 12.74 3.45 -18.79
C ALA A 215 12.12 2.73 -17.58
N PHE A 216 11.72 1.47 -17.75
CA PHE A 216 11.26 0.62 -16.66
C PHE A 216 12.34 0.43 -15.60
N SER A 217 13.53 0.00 -15.99
CA SER A 217 14.66 -0.28 -15.09
C SER A 217 15.04 0.96 -14.26
N HIS A 218 15.07 2.12 -14.88
CA HIS A 218 15.29 3.40 -14.20
C HIS A 218 14.21 3.69 -13.13
N ALA A 219 12.94 3.55 -13.50
CA ALA A 219 11.82 3.78 -12.60
C ALA A 219 11.81 2.78 -11.44
N PHE A 220 12.09 1.51 -11.74
CA PHE A 220 12.11 0.43 -10.77
C PHE A 220 13.26 0.57 -9.76
N ASN A 221 14.48 0.85 -10.24
CA ASN A 221 15.65 1.05 -9.38
C ASN A 221 15.50 2.28 -8.48
N ARG A 222 14.89 3.38 -8.99
CA ARG A 222 14.57 4.54 -8.17
C ARG A 222 13.60 4.17 -7.05
N CYS A 223 12.54 3.43 -7.37
CA CYS A 223 11.55 2.99 -6.40
C CYS A 223 12.12 2.02 -5.34
N LEU A 224 13.19 1.28 -5.64
CA LEU A 224 13.90 0.44 -4.66
C LEU A 224 14.77 1.27 -3.69
N ARG A 225 15.26 2.43 -4.13
CA ARG A 225 16.14 3.32 -3.33
C ARG A 225 15.34 4.34 -2.52
N GLU A 226 14.24 4.80 -3.06
CA GLU A 226 13.37 5.80 -2.43
C GLU A 226 12.14 5.07 -1.85
N PRO A 227 11.86 5.19 -0.54
CA PRO A 227 10.61 4.67 0.01
C PRO A 227 9.43 5.37 -0.68
N ALA A 228 8.33 4.61 -0.86
CA ALA A 228 7.12 5.08 -1.51
C ALA A 228 6.56 6.33 -0.81
N GLY A 229 6.72 7.48 -1.43
CA GLY A 229 6.16 8.76 -0.99
C GLY A 229 5.62 9.54 -2.20
N PRO A 230 4.71 10.51 -1.98
CA PRO A 230 4.26 11.41 -3.03
C PRO A 230 5.39 12.21 -3.63
#